data_2ab773b0cedaf2b770609c2f703e582c
#
_entry.id   2ab773b0cedaf2b770609c2f703e582c
#
_cell.length_a   1.000
_cell.length_b   1.000
_cell.length_c   1.000
_cell.angle_alpha   90.00
_cell.angle_beta   90.00
_cell.angle_gamma   90.00
#
_symmetry.space_group_name_H-M   'P 1'
#
loop_
_entity.id
_entity.type
_entity.pdbx_description
1 polymer ?
#
loop_
_entity_poly.entity_id
_entity_poly.type
_entity_poly.pdbx_seq_one_letter_code
_entity_poly.pdbx_strand_id
1 'polypeptide(L)'
;MRVLVIGATGNIGRVAAAGLEEQGHEVIRASRSSDPAVDLADTSSIAAIFTTLGPLDAVVVTAGGVPFKPVTELTREDYADAFAVKTLGQLDVARHAFEHLRDGGSVTLTSGVLSREPIATAAAAAAANGAIESFVTTAATEAPRGIRLNVVSPDVLENSPHYHATFPGHRPVSDAEVARAFVRAVDGVGTGQTITV
;
A
#
# COMPACT_ATOMS: atom_id res chain seq x y z
N MET A 1 -12.51 -0.06 14.94
CA MET A 1 -11.21 0.68 14.91
C MET A 1 -11.37 1.91 14.03
N ARG A 2 -10.51 2.91 14.24
CA ARG A 2 -10.41 4.11 13.40
C ARG A 2 -9.24 3.95 12.44
N VAL A 3 -9.53 3.78 11.15
CA VAL A 3 -8.57 3.35 10.12
C VAL A 3 -8.40 4.44 9.07
N LEU A 4 -7.17 4.89 8.84
CA LEU A 4 -6.84 5.78 7.72
C LEU A 4 -6.48 4.95 6.47
N VAL A 5 -7.17 5.17 5.36
CA VAL A 5 -6.86 4.58 4.06
C VAL A 5 -6.35 5.66 3.11
N ILE A 6 -5.05 5.65 2.83
CA ILE A 6 -4.39 6.56 1.88
C ILE A 6 -4.42 5.94 0.48
N GLY A 7 -4.85 6.74 -0.50
CA GLY A 7 -5.09 6.26 -1.87
C GLY A 7 -6.50 5.68 -2.05
N ALA A 8 -7.43 6.03 -1.18
CA ALA A 8 -8.79 5.51 -1.11
C ALA A 8 -9.64 5.75 -2.38
N THR A 9 -9.22 6.62 -3.29
CA THR A 9 -9.89 6.88 -4.57
C THR A 9 -9.44 5.97 -5.70
N GLY A 10 -8.34 5.23 -5.52
CA GLY A 10 -7.80 4.27 -6.49
C GLY A 10 -8.55 2.93 -6.50
N ASN A 11 -8.28 2.07 -7.49
CA ASN A 11 -8.94 0.77 -7.64
C ASN A 11 -8.78 -0.12 -6.40
N ILE A 12 -7.55 -0.26 -5.89
CA ILE A 12 -7.28 -1.04 -4.67
C ILE A 12 -7.84 -0.34 -3.44
N GLY A 13 -7.65 0.99 -3.33
CA GLY A 13 -8.04 1.74 -2.15
C GLY A 13 -9.54 1.77 -1.88
N ARG A 14 -10.35 1.87 -2.94
CA ARG A 14 -11.81 1.78 -2.80
C ARG A 14 -12.25 0.43 -2.24
N VAL A 15 -11.64 -0.64 -2.73
CA VAL A 15 -11.92 -2.02 -2.32
C VAL A 15 -11.46 -2.26 -0.87
N ALA A 16 -10.25 -1.84 -0.52
CA ALA A 16 -9.74 -1.95 0.84
C ALA A 16 -10.62 -1.19 1.85
N ALA A 17 -10.98 0.06 1.52
CA ALA A 17 -11.82 0.87 2.38
C ALA A 17 -13.22 0.27 2.57
N ALA A 18 -13.87 -0.19 1.49
CA ALA A 18 -15.18 -0.84 1.57
C ALA A 18 -15.13 -2.12 2.44
N GLY A 19 -14.13 -2.99 2.23
CA GLY A 19 -13.99 -4.20 3.03
C GLY A 19 -13.77 -3.93 4.52
N LEU A 20 -13.06 -2.87 4.87
CA LEU A 20 -12.86 -2.45 6.26
C LEU A 20 -14.15 -1.84 6.87
N GLU A 21 -14.90 -1.07 6.10
CA GLU A 21 -16.22 -0.55 6.53
C GLU A 21 -17.22 -1.69 6.78
N GLU A 22 -17.23 -2.74 5.95
CA GLU A 22 -18.07 -3.94 6.15
C GLU A 22 -17.73 -4.69 7.45
N GLN A 23 -16.50 -4.59 7.96
CA GLN A 23 -16.10 -5.10 9.27
C GLN A 23 -16.46 -4.15 10.44
N GLY A 24 -17.13 -3.04 10.15
CA GLY A 24 -17.56 -2.08 11.18
C GLY A 24 -16.47 -1.11 11.63
N HIS A 25 -15.41 -0.91 10.83
CA HIS A 25 -14.40 0.11 11.12
C HIS A 25 -14.87 1.50 10.70
N GLU A 26 -14.47 2.52 11.44
CA GLU A 26 -14.54 3.92 11.02
C GLU A 26 -13.40 4.19 10.04
N VAL A 27 -13.70 4.29 8.74
CA VAL A 27 -12.69 4.48 7.70
C VAL A 27 -12.59 5.95 7.30
N ILE A 28 -11.40 6.52 7.47
CA ILE A 28 -11.05 7.85 6.98
C ILE A 28 -10.38 7.68 5.63
N ARG A 29 -11.02 8.16 4.57
CA ARG A 29 -10.56 8.03 3.19
C ARG A 29 -9.71 9.25 2.81
N ALA A 30 -8.44 9.05 2.50
CA ALA A 30 -7.51 10.11 2.11
C ALA A 30 -6.91 9.88 0.72
N SER A 31 -6.70 10.98 0.01
CA SER A 31 -6.03 11.05 -1.29
C SER A 31 -5.48 12.46 -1.50
N ARG A 32 -4.85 12.73 -2.64
CA ARG A 32 -4.39 14.10 -2.98
C ARG A 32 -5.53 15.09 -3.17
N SER A 33 -6.74 14.62 -3.48
CA SER A 33 -7.91 15.46 -3.81
C SER A 33 -9.09 15.29 -2.86
N SER A 34 -8.93 14.60 -1.74
CA SER A 34 -9.96 14.41 -0.71
C SER A 34 -9.78 15.42 0.44
N ASP A 35 -10.73 15.40 1.36
CA ASP A 35 -10.63 16.04 2.67
C ASP A 35 -10.81 14.93 3.73
N PRO A 36 -9.76 14.57 4.49
CA PRO A 36 -8.41 15.13 4.49
C PRO A 36 -7.59 14.76 3.24
N ALA A 37 -6.72 15.68 2.81
CA ALA A 37 -5.80 15.46 1.70
C ALA A 37 -4.42 14.98 2.19
N VAL A 38 -3.74 14.16 1.34
CA VAL A 38 -2.35 13.75 1.58
C VAL A 38 -1.62 13.50 0.27
N ASP A 39 -0.42 14.06 0.14
CA ASP A 39 0.50 13.80 -0.95
C ASP A 39 1.69 12.98 -0.44
N LEU A 40 1.86 11.77 -0.98
CA LEU A 40 2.96 10.86 -0.60
C LEU A 40 4.33 11.30 -1.13
N ALA A 41 4.39 12.26 -2.05
CA ALA A 41 5.64 12.88 -2.49
C ALA A 41 6.13 13.98 -1.55
N ASP A 42 5.31 14.40 -0.57
CA ASP A 42 5.59 15.48 0.37
C ASP A 42 5.54 14.97 1.82
N THR A 43 6.71 14.82 2.43
CA THR A 43 6.86 14.42 3.84
C THR A 43 6.09 15.34 4.80
N SER A 44 5.99 16.64 4.51
CA SER A 44 5.24 17.59 5.35
C SER A 44 3.73 17.34 5.27
N SER A 45 3.21 16.95 4.10
CA SER A 45 1.82 16.53 3.92
C SER A 45 1.53 15.25 4.69
N ILE A 46 2.47 14.28 4.67
CA ILE A 46 2.35 13.04 5.44
C ILE A 46 2.32 13.33 6.95
N ALA A 47 3.22 14.16 7.46
CA ALA A 47 3.24 14.54 8.88
C ALA A 47 1.95 15.25 9.31
N ALA A 48 1.45 16.16 8.46
CA ALA A 48 0.27 16.96 8.73
C ALA A 48 -1.00 16.12 8.88
N ILE A 49 -1.20 15.07 8.08
CA ILE A 49 -2.40 14.25 8.17
C ILE A 49 -2.49 13.52 9.52
N PHE A 50 -1.37 13.01 10.03
CA PHE A 50 -1.33 12.35 11.36
C PHE A 50 -1.63 13.34 12.49
N THR A 51 -1.05 14.54 12.43
CA THR A 51 -1.31 15.60 13.41
C THR A 51 -2.77 16.04 13.38
N THR A 52 -3.35 16.20 12.19
CA THR A 52 -4.74 16.64 12.03
C THR A 52 -5.75 15.60 12.51
N LEU A 53 -5.53 14.33 12.21
CA LEU A 53 -6.47 13.27 12.56
C LEU A 53 -6.36 12.83 14.01
N GLY A 54 -5.22 13.03 14.66
CA GLY A 54 -4.96 12.52 16.01
C GLY A 54 -4.84 10.99 16.03
N PRO A 55 -5.06 10.33 17.17
CA PRO A 55 -4.81 8.90 17.33
C PRO A 55 -5.65 8.02 16.41
N LEU A 56 -4.98 7.11 15.73
CA LEU A 56 -5.56 6.10 14.83
C LEU A 56 -5.26 4.69 15.36
N ASP A 57 -6.06 3.70 14.98
CA ASP A 57 -5.82 2.29 15.28
C ASP A 57 -5.06 1.60 14.14
N ALA A 58 -5.29 2.02 12.88
CA ALA A 58 -4.61 1.45 11.72
C ALA A 58 -4.42 2.46 10.60
N VAL A 59 -3.41 2.19 9.76
CA VAL A 59 -3.15 2.91 8.51
C VAL A 59 -2.97 1.90 7.37
N VAL A 60 -3.66 2.15 6.26
CA VAL A 60 -3.55 1.38 5.01
C VAL A 60 -3.10 2.31 3.90
N VAL A 61 -2.06 1.94 3.15
CA VAL A 61 -1.55 2.73 2.03
C VAL A 61 -1.71 1.95 0.72
N THR A 62 -2.49 2.49 -0.21
CA THR A 62 -2.77 1.87 -1.52
C THR A 62 -2.38 2.76 -2.70
N ALA A 63 -1.63 3.83 -2.42
CA ALA A 63 -1.19 4.80 -3.43
C ALA A 63 0.19 4.47 -3.98
N GLY A 64 0.44 4.90 -5.20
CA GLY A 64 1.73 4.82 -5.88
C GLY A 64 1.62 4.21 -7.27
N GLY A 65 1.89 5.02 -8.30
CA GLY A 65 2.04 4.59 -9.68
C GLY A 65 3.49 4.32 -10.02
N VAL A 66 3.72 3.51 -11.06
CA VAL A 66 5.04 3.17 -11.59
C VAL A 66 4.99 3.17 -13.10
N PRO A 67 6.08 3.54 -13.82
CA PRO A 67 6.12 3.47 -15.26
C PRO A 67 6.24 2.01 -15.73
N PHE A 68 5.59 1.70 -16.85
CA PHE A 68 5.75 0.45 -17.59
C PHE A 68 6.47 0.76 -18.92
N LYS A 69 7.77 0.47 -18.96
CA LYS A 69 8.64 0.71 -20.12
C LYS A 69 9.63 -0.44 -20.30
N PRO A 70 10.09 -0.72 -21.54
CA PRO A 70 11.21 -1.63 -21.75
C PRO A 70 12.42 -1.22 -20.88
N VAL A 71 13.13 -2.19 -20.32
CA VAL A 71 14.27 -1.91 -19.41
C VAL A 71 15.35 -1.04 -20.07
N THR A 72 15.50 -1.13 -21.39
CA THR A 72 16.45 -0.32 -22.19
C THR A 72 16.04 1.13 -22.35
N GLU A 73 14.78 1.47 -22.06
CA GLU A 73 14.20 2.81 -22.18
C GLU A 73 13.98 3.47 -20.80
N LEU A 74 14.15 2.71 -19.70
CA LEU A 74 14.05 3.25 -18.35
C LEU A 74 15.24 4.16 -18.06
N THR A 75 14.94 5.39 -17.66
CA THR A 75 15.91 6.37 -17.21
C THR A 75 16.07 6.37 -15.69
N ARG A 76 17.14 7.03 -15.20
CA ARG A 76 17.29 7.27 -13.76
C ARG A 76 16.08 8.03 -13.18
N GLU A 77 15.49 8.93 -13.95
CA GLU A 77 14.33 9.71 -13.53
C GLU A 77 13.07 8.84 -13.40
N ASP A 78 12.82 7.93 -14.34
CA ASP A 78 11.72 6.95 -14.22
C ASP A 78 11.82 6.12 -12.93
N TYR A 79 13.02 5.70 -12.54
CA TYR A 79 13.23 5.01 -11.27
C TYR A 79 13.01 5.95 -10.08
N ALA A 80 13.53 7.18 -10.13
CA ALA A 80 13.37 8.15 -9.04
C ALA A 80 11.88 8.44 -8.78
N ASP A 81 11.10 8.67 -9.84
CA ASP A 81 9.66 8.93 -9.75
C ASP A 81 8.89 7.72 -9.22
N ALA A 82 9.21 6.52 -9.70
CA ALA A 82 8.61 5.28 -9.20
C ALA A 82 8.86 5.11 -7.69
N PHE A 83 10.09 5.39 -7.25
CA PHE A 83 10.45 5.25 -5.84
C PHE A 83 9.92 6.38 -4.96
N ALA A 84 9.81 7.60 -5.45
CA ALA A 84 9.38 8.75 -4.65
C ALA A 84 8.00 8.52 -4.00
N VAL A 85 7.01 8.14 -4.80
CA VAL A 85 5.64 7.96 -4.31
C VAL A 85 5.40 6.52 -3.86
N LYS A 86 5.70 5.54 -4.74
CA LYS A 86 5.36 4.13 -4.49
C LYS A 86 6.14 3.54 -3.33
N THR A 87 7.44 3.86 -3.20
CA THR A 87 8.30 3.29 -2.17
C THR A 87 8.48 4.27 -1.01
N LEU A 88 9.21 5.36 -1.21
CA LEU A 88 9.57 6.29 -0.14
C LEU A 88 8.36 6.88 0.57
N GLY A 89 7.31 7.26 -0.19
CA GLY A 89 6.07 7.75 0.40
C GLY A 89 5.40 6.74 1.34
N GLN A 90 5.35 5.46 0.96
CA GLN A 90 4.80 4.42 1.83
C GLN A 90 5.68 4.16 3.07
N LEU A 91 7.00 4.15 2.91
CA LEU A 91 7.94 3.99 4.02
C LEU A 91 7.84 5.16 5.01
N ASP A 92 7.68 6.38 4.51
CA ASP A 92 7.53 7.57 5.33
C ASP A 92 6.19 7.57 6.09
N VAL A 93 5.10 7.11 5.46
CA VAL A 93 3.83 6.86 6.17
C VAL A 93 4.01 5.86 7.30
N ALA A 94 4.73 4.74 7.08
CA ALA A 94 4.99 3.76 8.13
C ALA A 94 5.77 4.36 9.30
N ARG A 95 6.79 5.17 9.03
CA ARG A 95 7.58 5.89 10.04
C ARG A 95 6.69 6.79 10.90
N HIS A 96 5.85 7.63 10.29
CA HIS A 96 4.94 8.50 11.02
C HIS A 96 3.84 7.70 11.76
N ALA A 97 3.34 6.62 11.17
CA ALA A 97 2.36 5.75 11.81
C ALA A 97 2.91 5.14 13.11
N PHE A 98 4.18 4.73 13.15
CA PHE A 98 4.80 4.21 14.36
C PHE A 98 4.82 5.22 15.54
N GLU A 99 4.77 6.51 15.25
CA GLU A 99 4.74 7.55 16.28
C GLU A 99 3.30 7.86 16.75
N HIS A 100 2.31 7.74 15.85
CA HIS A 100 0.96 8.28 16.05
C HIS A 100 -0.12 7.22 16.26
N LEU A 101 0.14 5.94 15.93
CA LEU A 101 -0.82 4.88 16.18
C LEU A 101 -0.93 4.54 17.67
N ARG A 102 -2.11 4.07 18.07
CA ARG A 102 -2.30 3.43 19.37
C ARG A 102 -1.46 2.16 19.48
N ASP A 103 -1.16 1.76 20.72
CA ASP A 103 -0.46 0.50 21.00
C ASP A 103 -1.25 -0.68 20.43
N GLY A 104 -0.55 -1.63 19.84
CA GLY A 104 -1.15 -2.79 19.16
C GLY A 104 -1.81 -2.49 17.82
N GLY A 105 -1.68 -1.27 17.30
CA GLY A 105 -2.20 -0.86 16.01
C GLY A 105 -1.59 -1.60 14.83
N SER A 106 -1.96 -1.23 13.59
CA SER A 106 -1.43 -1.86 12.39
C SER A 106 -1.13 -0.89 11.26
N VAL A 107 -0.06 -1.16 10.52
CA VAL A 107 0.31 -0.50 9.26
C VAL A 107 0.26 -1.54 8.15
N THR A 108 -0.47 -1.24 7.07
CA THR A 108 -0.54 -2.09 5.89
C THR A 108 -0.11 -1.30 4.67
N LEU A 109 1.01 -1.72 4.08
CA LEU A 109 1.52 -1.17 2.82
C LEU A 109 0.98 -2.00 1.63
N THR A 110 1.22 -1.51 0.41
CA THR A 110 0.82 -2.22 -0.82
C THR A 110 1.99 -2.35 -1.78
N SER A 111 2.35 -3.57 -2.13
CA SER A 111 3.28 -3.91 -3.21
C SER A 111 2.53 -4.37 -4.46
N GLY A 112 2.84 -5.54 -4.98
CA GLY A 112 2.17 -6.22 -6.09
C GLY A 112 2.99 -7.42 -6.57
N VAL A 113 2.35 -8.35 -7.25
CA VAL A 113 2.92 -9.63 -7.72
C VAL A 113 4.24 -9.48 -8.50
N LEU A 114 4.46 -8.33 -9.16
CA LEU A 114 5.60 -8.07 -10.02
C LEU A 114 6.97 -8.08 -9.30
N SER A 115 7.00 -8.10 -7.96
CA SER A 115 8.21 -8.36 -7.19
C SER A 115 8.69 -9.82 -7.30
N ARG A 116 7.82 -10.74 -7.70
CA ARG A 116 8.08 -12.19 -7.74
C ARG A 116 7.79 -12.82 -9.10
N GLU A 117 6.75 -12.36 -9.79
CA GLU A 117 6.33 -12.90 -11.09
C GLU A 117 6.51 -11.82 -12.17
N PRO A 118 7.54 -11.94 -13.02
CA PRO A 118 7.90 -10.87 -13.95
C PRO A 118 6.98 -10.85 -15.18
N ILE A 119 6.65 -9.63 -15.60
CA ILE A 119 6.08 -9.38 -16.94
C ILE A 119 6.98 -8.42 -17.71
N ALA A 120 6.82 -8.37 -19.02
CA ALA A 120 7.55 -7.41 -19.85
C ALA A 120 7.25 -5.96 -19.39
N THR A 121 8.24 -5.09 -19.51
CA THR A 121 8.15 -3.65 -19.20
C THR A 121 7.95 -3.27 -17.72
N ALA A 122 7.95 -4.24 -16.78
CA ALA A 122 7.63 -4.01 -15.38
C ALA A 122 8.86 -3.85 -14.45
N ALA A 123 10.07 -3.67 -14.98
CA ALA A 123 11.29 -3.65 -14.15
C ALA A 123 11.27 -2.58 -13.04
N ALA A 124 10.77 -1.38 -13.31
CA ALA A 124 10.65 -0.32 -12.30
C ALA A 124 9.59 -0.69 -11.23
N ALA A 125 8.47 -1.29 -11.64
CA ALA A 125 7.44 -1.76 -10.72
C ALA A 125 7.95 -2.89 -9.81
N ALA A 126 8.68 -3.86 -10.40
CA ALA A 126 9.28 -4.96 -9.65
C ALA A 126 10.26 -4.46 -8.59
N ALA A 127 11.15 -3.52 -8.95
CA ALA A 127 12.11 -2.91 -8.03
C ALA A 127 11.41 -2.18 -6.88
N ALA A 128 10.41 -1.35 -7.16
CA ALA A 128 9.67 -0.61 -6.15
C ALA A 128 8.88 -1.53 -5.20
N ASN A 129 8.19 -2.54 -5.74
CA ASN A 129 7.45 -3.52 -4.95
C ASN A 129 8.38 -4.36 -4.06
N GLY A 130 9.50 -4.85 -4.62
CA GLY A 130 10.49 -5.63 -3.88
C GLY A 130 11.11 -4.85 -2.72
N ALA A 131 11.38 -3.56 -2.91
CA ALA A 131 11.87 -2.68 -1.85
C ALA A 131 10.87 -2.58 -0.69
N ILE A 132 9.58 -2.44 -0.96
CA ILE A 132 8.53 -2.39 0.07
C ILE A 132 8.45 -3.73 0.83
N GLU A 133 8.44 -4.87 0.14
CA GLU A 133 8.34 -6.19 0.76
C GLU A 133 9.56 -6.48 1.66
N SER A 134 10.75 -6.15 1.19
CA SER A 134 12.00 -6.28 1.94
C SER A 134 12.03 -5.37 3.18
N PHE A 135 11.56 -4.12 3.03
CA PHE A 135 11.41 -3.20 4.15
C PHE A 135 10.46 -3.75 5.22
N VAL A 136 9.27 -4.21 4.82
CA VAL A 136 8.25 -4.73 5.75
C VAL A 136 8.79 -5.90 6.57
N THR A 137 9.47 -6.85 5.92
CA THR A 137 10.05 -8.02 6.58
C THR A 137 11.03 -7.63 7.70
N THR A 138 11.85 -6.62 7.47
CA THR A 138 12.85 -6.18 8.45
C THR A 138 12.25 -5.22 9.46
N ALA A 139 11.56 -4.16 9.02
CA ALA A 139 11.04 -3.12 9.91
C ALA A 139 9.97 -3.63 10.88
N ALA A 140 9.25 -4.70 10.54
CA ALA A 140 8.30 -5.33 11.45
C ALA A 140 8.96 -5.90 12.72
N THR A 141 10.25 -6.26 12.67
CA THR A 141 11.00 -6.75 13.84
C THR A 141 11.34 -5.64 14.82
N GLU A 142 11.30 -4.39 14.38
CA GLU A 142 11.64 -3.19 15.15
C GLU A 142 10.41 -2.32 15.46
N ALA A 143 9.23 -2.73 15.00
CA ALA A 143 8.01 -1.96 15.17
C ALA A 143 7.69 -1.78 16.67
N PRO A 144 7.48 -0.52 17.15
CA PRO A 144 7.34 -0.24 18.56
C PRO A 144 5.94 -0.59 19.07
N ARG A 145 5.78 -0.73 20.36
CA ARG A 145 4.49 -0.78 21.09
C ARG A 145 3.52 -1.85 20.56
N GLY A 146 4.07 -2.97 20.02
CA GLY A 146 3.25 -4.04 19.49
C GLY A 146 2.51 -3.69 18.18
N ILE A 147 2.88 -2.59 17.51
CA ILE A 147 2.33 -2.22 16.21
C ILE A 147 2.76 -3.25 15.17
N ARG A 148 1.82 -3.75 14.38
CA ARG A 148 2.08 -4.72 13.32
C ARG A 148 2.31 -4.00 11.99
N LEU A 149 3.23 -4.51 11.19
CA LEU A 149 3.54 -3.99 9.86
C LEU A 149 3.45 -5.13 8.85
N ASN A 150 2.56 -5.00 7.86
CA ASN A 150 2.38 -5.99 6.80
C ASN A 150 2.32 -5.30 5.42
N VAL A 151 2.41 -6.09 4.36
CA VAL A 151 2.20 -5.63 2.99
C VAL A 151 1.22 -6.55 2.27
N VAL A 152 0.21 -5.97 1.61
CA VAL A 152 -0.66 -6.69 0.67
C VAL A 152 -0.07 -6.59 -0.73
N SER A 153 0.04 -7.73 -1.38
CA SER A 153 0.66 -7.88 -2.70
C SER A 153 -0.32 -8.54 -3.67
N PRO A 154 -1.22 -7.75 -4.30
CA PRO A 154 -2.19 -8.29 -5.23
C PRO A 154 -1.56 -8.67 -6.57
N ASP A 155 -2.19 -9.63 -7.25
CA ASP A 155 -2.02 -9.89 -8.67
C ASP A 155 -2.82 -8.86 -9.49
N VAL A 156 -2.89 -9.05 -10.81
CA VAL A 156 -3.69 -8.21 -11.69
C VAL A 156 -5.15 -8.22 -11.27
N LEU A 157 -5.74 -7.04 -11.17
CA LEU A 157 -7.10 -6.91 -10.64
C LEU A 157 -8.16 -7.22 -11.71
N GLU A 158 -9.24 -7.90 -11.32
CA GLU A 158 -10.39 -8.14 -12.18
C GLU A 158 -11.02 -6.81 -12.67
N ASN A 159 -11.06 -5.79 -11.82
CA ASN A 159 -11.57 -4.45 -12.14
C ASN A 159 -10.61 -3.58 -12.95
N SER A 160 -9.48 -4.14 -13.42
CA SER A 160 -8.49 -3.45 -14.26
C SER A 160 -8.22 -4.19 -15.58
N PRO A 161 -9.26 -4.44 -16.41
CA PRO A 161 -9.17 -5.32 -17.59
C PRO A 161 -8.17 -4.86 -18.65
N HIS A 162 -7.84 -3.58 -18.68
CA HIS A 162 -6.85 -3.04 -19.61
C HIS A 162 -5.42 -3.55 -19.37
N TYR A 163 -5.15 -4.11 -18.17
CA TYR A 163 -3.87 -4.75 -17.87
C TYR A 163 -3.85 -6.25 -18.15
N HIS A 164 -4.99 -6.94 -18.29
CA HIS A 164 -5.03 -8.40 -18.35
C HIS A 164 -4.15 -8.97 -19.48
N ALA A 165 -4.12 -8.32 -20.66
CA ALA A 165 -3.29 -8.76 -21.77
C ALA A 165 -1.77 -8.68 -21.48
N THR A 166 -1.34 -7.89 -20.50
CA THR A 166 0.07 -7.76 -20.11
C THR A 166 0.49 -8.76 -19.04
N PHE A 167 -0.46 -9.55 -18.50
CA PHE A 167 -0.25 -10.57 -17.49
C PHE A 167 -0.59 -11.97 -18.02
N PRO A 168 0.19 -12.51 -18.97
CA PRO A 168 -0.11 -13.80 -19.61
C PRO A 168 -0.07 -14.94 -18.58
N GLY A 169 -1.17 -15.70 -18.48
CA GLY A 169 -1.28 -16.84 -17.57
C GLY A 169 -1.69 -16.50 -16.13
N HIS A 170 -1.76 -15.22 -15.77
CA HIS A 170 -2.27 -14.81 -14.46
C HIS A 170 -3.79 -14.87 -14.42
N ARG A 171 -4.33 -15.27 -13.26
CA ARG A 171 -5.75 -15.19 -12.99
C ARG A 171 -6.06 -13.83 -12.34
N PRO A 172 -6.92 -12.99 -12.94
CA PRO A 172 -7.33 -11.74 -12.30
C PRO A 172 -7.97 -12.00 -10.93
N VAL A 173 -7.57 -11.21 -9.93
CA VAL A 173 -8.09 -11.30 -8.56
C VAL A 173 -9.31 -10.42 -8.39
N SER A 174 -10.32 -10.94 -7.70
CA SER A 174 -11.57 -10.23 -7.45
C SER A 174 -11.44 -9.17 -6.36
N ASP A 175 -12.33 -8.17 -6.39
CA ASP A 175 -12.42 -7.14 -5.35
C ASP A 175 -12.61 -7.78 -3.96
N ALA A 176 -13.39 -8.87 -3.85
CA ALA A 176 -13.60 -9.57 -2.59
C ALA A 176 -12.34 -10.26 -2.06
N GLU A 177 -11.48 -10.82 -2.92
CA GLU A 177 -10.20 -11.38 -2.51
C GLU A 177 -9.25 -10.30 -2.00
N VAL A 178 -9.17 -9.17 -2.71
CA VAL A 178 -8.37 -8.01 -2.31
C VAL A 178 -8.86 -7.44 -0.97
N ALA A 179 -10.18 -7.23 -0.80
CA ALA A 179 -10.75 -6.73 0.45
C ALA A 179 -10.39 -7.63 1.63
N ARG A 180 -10.55 -8.96 1.50
CA ARG A 180 -10.17 -9.92 2.55
C ARG A 180 -8.69 -9.87 2.92
N ALA A 181 -7.80 -9.61 1.95
CA ALA A 181 -6.38 -9.49 2.24
C ALA A 181 -6.08 -8.25 3.12
N PHE A 182 -6.72 -7.12 2.84
CA PHE A 182 -6.58 -5.92 3.67
C PHE A 182 -7.21 -6.10 5.05
N VAL A 183 -8.39 -6.70 5.15
CA VAL A 183 -9.00 -7.04 6.45
C VAL A 183 -8.06 -7.96 7.25
N ARG A 184 -7.50 -9.01 6.63
CA ARG A 184 -6.53 -9.89 7.28
C ARG A 184 -5.28 -9.14 7.76
N ALA A 185 -4.79 -8.16 7.00
CA ALA A 185 -3.63 -7.36 7.38
C ALA A 185 -3.92 -6.45 8.58
N VAL A 186 -5.12 -5.86 8.62
CA VAL A 186 -5.54 -4.91 9.65
C VAL A 186 -5.98 -5.63 10.93
N ASP A 187 -6.80 -6.67 10.84
CA ASP A 187 -7.43 -7.33 11.99
C ASP A 187 -6.68 -8.57 12.48
N GLY A 188 -5.88 -9.19 11.61
CA GLY A 188 -5.12 -10.40 11.95
C GLY A 188 -3.95 -10.12 12.90
N VAL A 189 -3.36 -11.18 13.44
CA VAL A 189 -2.27 -11.09 14.44
C VAL A 189 -0.87 -11.12 13.81
N GLY A 190 -0.77 -11.34 12.50
CA GLY A 190 0.51 -11.46 11.79
C GLY A 190 1.24 -10.13 11.67
N THR A 191 2.57 -10.17 11.64
CA THR A 191 3.44 -9.03 11.35
C THR A 191 4.60 -9.48 10.45
N GLY A 192 5.17 -8.56 9.67
CA GLY A 192 6.28 -8.84 8.74
C GLY A 192 5.89 -9.67 7.52
N GLN A 193 4.58 -9.81 7.23
CA GLN A 193 4.07 -10.69 6.19
C GLN A 193 3.86 -9.95 4.86
N THR A 194 4.19 -10.63 3.75
CA THR A 194 3.67 -10.32 2.43
C THR A 194 2.42 -11.18 2.20
N ILE A 195 1.25 -10.55 2.20
CA ILE A 195 -0.05 -11.20 1.98
C ILE A 195 -0.34 -11.16 0.49
N THR A 196 -0.13 -12.28 -0.18
CA THR A 196 -0.40 -12.42 -1.62
C THR A 196 -1.86 -12.73 -1.88
N VAL A 197 -2.40 -12.22 -2.95
CA VAL A 197 -3.77 -12.46 -3.41
C VAL A 197 -3.86 -12.32 -4.92
#